data_7e730421a41cec2d611a3fadfecbca0a
#
_entry.id   7e730421a41cec2d611a3fadfecbca0a
#
_cell.length_a   1.000
_cell.length_b   1.000
_cell.length_c   1.000
_cell.angle_alpha   90.00
_cell.angle_beta   90.00
_cell.angle_gamma   90.00
#
_symmetry.space_group_name_H-M   'P 1'
#
loop_
_entity.id
_entity.type
_entity.pdbx_description
1 polymer ?
#
loop_
_entity_poly.entity_id
_entity_poly.type
_entity_poly.pdbx_seq_one_letter_code
_entity_poly.pdbx_strand_id
1 'polypeptide(L)' 'MFIQRYINPTVIGVGDNVRYKSNQYQVLINYIKGETDAKNYTPKSNRTILIDDNGNRVVCHDYKELEILA' A
#
# COMPACT_ATOMS: atom_id res chain seq x y z
N MET A 1 -21.45 -6.78 9.16
CA MET A 1 -21.47 -6.88 7.70
C MET A 1 -20.12 -6.59 7.12
N PHE A 2 -19.74 -7.34 6.17
CA PHE A 2 -18.50 -7.11 5.47
C PHE A 2 -18.72 -6.15 4.29
N ILE A 3 -17.87 -5.18 4.16
CA ILE A 3 -17.92 -4.23 3.06
C ILE A 3 -16.75 -4.48 2.14
N GLN A 4 -17.06 -4.82 0.90
CA GLN A 4 -16.04 -4.97 -0.12
C GLN A 4 -15.49 -3.59 -0.46
N ARG A 5 -14.18 -3.43 -0.32
CA ARG A 5 -13.55 -2.16 -0.64
C ARG A 5 -12.72 -2.30 -1.90
N TYR A 6 -12.70 -1.25 -2.67
CA TYR A 6 -11.77 -1.16 -3.79
C TYR A 6 -10.38 -0.89 -3.25
N ILE A 7 -9.42 -1.57 -3.81
CA ILE A 7 -8.02 -1.28 -3.54
C ILE A 7 -7.62 -0.14 -4.46
N ASN A 8 -7.47 1.04 -3.88
CA ASN A 8 -6.97 2.16 -4.65
C ASN A 8 -6.05 3.00 -3.77
N PRO A 9 -5.13 3.77 -4.40
CA PRO A 9 -4.10 4.47 -3.64
C PRO A 9 -4.63 5.46 -2.61
N THR A 10 -5.80 6.02 -2.82
CA THR A 10 -6.36 7.00 -1.90
C THR A 10 -6.97 6.38 -0.66
N VAL A 11 -7.18 5.07 -0.66
CA VAL A 11 -7.80 4.34 0.46
C VAL A 11 -6.75 3.69 1.35
N ILE A 12 -5.61 3.33 0.79
CA ILE A 12 -4.55 2.63 1.52
C ILE A 12 -3.71 3.65 2.26
N GLY A 13 -3.62 3.49 3.57
CA GLY A 13 -2.83 4.38 4.42
C GLY A 13 -1.65 3.68 5.07
N VAL A 14 -0.68 4.47 5.50
CA VAL A 14 0.46 3.96 6.26
C VAL A 14 -0.06 3.29 7.53
N GLY A 15 0.43 2.08 7.82
CA GLY A 15 0.02 1.30 8.97
C GLY A 15 -1.10 0.32 8.69
N ASP A 16 -1.74 0.38 7.53
CA ASP A 16 -2.79 -0.58 7.18
C ASP A 16 -2.20 -1.97 7.02
N ASN A 17 -2.96 -2.97 7.45
CA ASN A 17 -2.60 -4.36 7.24
C ASN A 17 -3.17 -4.82 5.91
N VAL A 18 -2.31 -5.44 5.10
CA VAL A 18 -2.70 -5.89 3.76
C VAL A 18 -2.16 -7.29 3.51
N ARG A 19 -2.80 -7.97 2.56
CA ARG A 19 -2.30 -9.25 2.04
C ARG A 19 -1.81 -9.03 0.62
N TYR A 20 -0.62 -9.55 0.35
CA TYR A 20 -0.01 -9.47 -0.97
C TYR A 20 0.67 -10.80 -1.27
N LYS A 21 0.28 -11.42 -2.38
CA LYS A 21 0.83 -12.72 -2.81
C LYS A 21 0.81 -13.75 -1.67
N SER A 22 -0.33 -13.85 -1.00
CA SER A 22 -0.57 -14.81 0.08
C SER A 22 0.20 -14.55 1.38
N ASN A 23 0.89 -13.43 1.48
CA ASN A 23 1.59 -13.04 2.68
C ASN A 23 0.98 -11.77 3.26
N GLN A 24 1.09 -11.63 4.58
CA GLN A 24 0.56 -10.46 5.27
C GLN A 24 1.67 -9.45 5.52
N TYR A 25 1.35 -8.19 5.26
CA TYR A 25 2.29 -7.08 5.42
C TYR A 25 1.57 -5.91 6.05
N GLN A 26 2.36 -4.92 6.45
CA GLN A 26 1.85 -3.61 6.86
C GLN A 26 2.34 -2.58 5.87
N VAL A 27 1.51 -1.62 5.54
CA VAL A 27 1.89 -0.55 4.62
C VAL A 27 2.85 0.41 5.32
N LEU A 28 4.03 0.58 4.74
CA LEU A 28 5.05 1.48 5.27
C LEU A 28 4.96 2.84 4.59
N ILE A 29 4.84 2.86 3.27
CA ILE A 29 4.70 4.08 2.47
C ILE A 29 3.81 3.75 1.29
N ASN A 30 2.94 4.70 0.92
CA ASN A 30 2.14 4.57 -0.28
C ASN A 30 2.39 5.76 -1.20
N TYR A 31 3.08 5.53 -2.30
CA TYR A 31 3.34 6.55 -3.31
C TYR A 31 2.23 6.52 -4.36
N ILE A 32 1.59 7.64 -4.54
CA ILE A 32 0.48 7.80 -5.48
C ILE A 32 0.94 8.67 -6.64
N LYS A 33 0.80 8.15 -7.85
CA LYS A 33 1.20 8.87 -9.05
C LYS A 33 0.54 10.25 -9.10
N GLY A 34 1.38 11.27 -9.27
CA GLY A 34 0.90 12.64 -9.44
C GLY A 34 0.53 13.36 -8.15
N GLU A 35 0.56 12.69 -7.00
CA GLU A 35 0.26 13.35 -5.72
C GLU A 35 1.56 13.73 -5.01
N THR A 36 1.75 15.03 -4.83
CA THR A 36 2.92 15.56 -4.14
C THR A 36 2.79 15.29 -2.64
N ASP A 37 3.81 14.71 -2.06
CA ASP A 37 3.84 14.43 -0.63
C ASP A 37 4.33 15.63 0.19
N ALA A 38 4.42 15.44 1.50
CA ALA A 38 4.84 16.51 2.41
C ALA A 38 6.29 16.97 2.17
N LYS A 39 7.08 16.17 1.46
CA LYS A 39 8.48 16.49 1.13
C LYS A 39 8.63 17.05 -0.27
N ASN A 40 7.52 17.44 -0.90
CA ASN A 40 7.49 17.96 -2.27
C ASN A 40 7.93 16.94 -3.31
N TYR A 41 7.78 15.66 -3.02
CA TYR A 41 8.08 14.60 -3.98
C TYR A 41 6.79 14.20 -4.69
N THR A 42 6.83 14.18 -6.02
CA THR A 42 5.70 13.77 -6.84
C THR A 42 6.06 12.46 -7.54
N PRO A 43 5.48 11.35 -7.12
CA PRO A 43 5.77 10.05 -7.74
C PRO A 43 5.35 10.02 -9.20
N LYS A 44 6.13 9.33 -10.03
CA LYS A 44 5.81 9.12 -11.44
C LYS A 44 5.00 7.85 -11.67
N SER A 45 4.88 7.02 -10.66
CA SER A 45 4.09 5.78 -10.72
C SER A 45 3.62 5.42 -9.33
N ASN A 46 2.58 4.60 -9.27
CA ASN A 46 2.11 4.09 -7.99
C ASN A 46 3.09 3.06 -7.46
N ARG A 47 3.46 3.18 -6.18
CA ARG A 47 4.27 2.18 -5.49
C ARG A 47 3.84 2.12 -4.04
N THR A 48 3.65 0.93 -3.54
CA THR A 48 3.34 0.72 -2.12
C THR A 48 4.47 -0.09 -1.51
N ILE A 49 5.12 0.47 -0.52
CA ILE A 49 6.20 -0.20 0.20
C ILE A 49 5.58 -0.92 1.38
N LEU A 50 5.80 -2.22 1.42
CA LEU A 50 5.24 -3.10 2.46
C LEU A 50 6.36 -3.61 3.34
N ILE A 51 6.02 -3.90 4.60
CA ILE A 51 6.97 -4.48 5.54
C ILE A 51 6.31 -5.65 6.25
N ASP A 52 7.04 -6.74 6.41
CA ASP A 52 6.56 -7.90 7.14
C ASP A 52 7.01 -7.86 8.60
N ASP A 53 6.62 -8.88 9.38
CA ASP A 53 6.95 -8.95 10.80
C ASP A 53 8.44 -9.12 11.06
N ASN A 54 9.18 -9.56 10.06
CA ASN A 54 10.62 -9.76 10.17
C ASN A 54 11.43 -8.53 9.74
N GLY A 55 10.73 -7.46 9.34
CA GLY A 55 11.38 -6.25 8.87
C GLY A 55 11.78 -6.27 7.40
N ASN A 56 11.37 -7.27 6.65
CA ASN A 56 11.64 -7.34 5.22
C ASN A 56 10.70 -6.42 4.46
N ARG A 57 11.24 -5.69 3.50
CA ARG A 57 10.46 -4.76 2.69
C ARG A 57 10.19 -5.32 1.32
N VAL A 58 8.98 -5.09 0.83
CA VAL A 58 8.55 -5.53 -0.48
C VAL A 58 7.89 -4.34 -1.17
N VAL A 59 8.16 -4.17 -2.46
CA VAL A 59 7.54 -3.12 -3.25
C VAL A 59 6.42 -3.73 -4.07
N CYS A 60 5.21 -3.18 -3.92
CA CYS A 60 4.06 -3.55 -4.72
C CYS A 60 3.84 -2.45 -5.76
N HIS A 61 3.95 -2.80 -7.04
CA HIS A 61 3.77 -1.84 -8.13
C HIS A 61 2.33 -1.72 -8.59
N ASP A 62 1.50 -2.70 -8.23
CA ASP A 62 0.08 -2.69 -8.59
C ASP A 62 -0.74 -2.84 -7.32
N TYR A 63 -1.24 -1.71 -6.83
CA TYR A 63 -2.05 -1.70 -5.62
C TYR A 63 -3.30 -2.57 -5.73
N LYS A 64 -3.70 -2.94 -6.94
CA LYS A 64 -4.86 -3.82 -7.16
C LYS A 64 -4.60 -5.24 -6.68
N GLU A 65 -3.35 -5.62 -6.49
CA GLU A 65 -2.99 -6.93 -5.95
C GLU A 65 -3.06 -6.97 -4.43
N LEU A 66 -3.31 -5.84 -3.78
CA LEU A 66 -3.40 -5.76 -2.32
C LEU A 66 -4.83 -6.02 -1.86
N GLU A 67 -4.94 -6.76 -0.76
CA GLU A 67 -6.20 -6.94 -0.06
C GLU A 67 -6.07 -6.28 1.31
N ILE A 68 -6.95 -5.34 1.62
CA ILE A 68 -6.92 -4.67 2.91
C ILE A 68 -7.54 -5.61 3.95
N LEU A 69 -6.80 -5.85 5.02
CA LEU A 69 -7.25 -6.68 6.12
C LEU A 69 -7.84 -5.79 7.21
N ALA A 70 -9.08 -6.07 7.56
CA ALA A 70 -9.77 -5.28 8.58
C ALA A 70 -9.40 -5.73 9.99
#